data_12a90e35d549cc6b675951276c34950a
#
_entry.id   12a90e35d549cc6b675951276c34950a
#
_cell.length_a   1.000
_cell.length_b   1.000
_cell.length_c   1.000
_cell.angle_alpha   90.00
_cell.angle_beta   90.00
_cell.angle_gamma   90.00
#
_symmetry.space_group_name_H-M   'P 1'
#
loop_
_entity.id
_entity.type
_entity.pdbx_description
1 polymer ?
#
loop_
_entity_poly.entity_id
_entity_poly.type
_entity_poly.pdbx_seq_one_letter_code
_entity_poly.pdbx_strand_id
1 'polypeptide(L)'
;MVEPVARQRATRTERDWTARTRDTALNALRYSRFVTVMKRVLPISAGLLIAAVMAYSLMPRQSERLKLPTQDVGEINNDLTMTKPRLTGTDKKGNPFVITADAAVQDPANVRRATLKTVEADLTLEKNRWLNATAAHGFVDMDKGSLALDGGIAVYSDDGYELHTTRADVDLKKGLFKGPETVTGHGPAGTLRADSFELDRRTNQLVLVGHVQMSIYPGEVKTK
;
A
#
# COMPACT_ATOMS: atom_id res chain seq x y z
N MET A 1 -99.07 -25.48 40.88
CA MET A 1 -97.71 -25.42 41.54
C MET A 1 -96.81 -24.65 40.63
N VAL A 2 -96.64 -23.37 40.88
CA VAL A 2 -95.84 -22.48 40.05
C VAL A 2 -94.97 -21.67 40.98
N GLU A 3 -93.67 -21.87 40.86
CA GLU A 3 -92.65 -21.09 41.63
C GLU A 3 -92.30 -19.81 40.84
N PRO A 4 -92.12 -18.70 41.53
CA PRO A 4 -91.84 -17.42 40.85
C PRO A 4 -90.30 -17.19 40.66
N VAL A 5 -89.94 -16.78 39.47
CA VAL A 5 -88.66 -16.40 39.04
C VAL A 5 -88.23 -15.08 39.72
N ALA A 6 -87.14 -15.11 40.48
CA ALA A 6 -86.52 -13.92 41.05
C ALA A 6 -85.80 -13.06 40.04
N ARG A 7 -86.25 -11.81 39.88
CA ARG A 7 -85.54 -10.78 39.09
C ARG A 7 -84.31 -10.28 39.80
N GLN A 8 -83.13 -10.57 39.31
CA GLN A 8 -81.92 -9.90 39.74
C GLN A 8 -81.91 -8.48 39.15
N ARG A 9 -81.91 -7.51 40.04
CA ARG A 9 -81.66 -6.08 39.74
C ARG A 9 -80.16 -5.94 39.44
N ALA A 10 -79.79 -5.54 38.25
CA ALA A 10 -78.44 -5.09 37.94
C ALA A 10 -78.20 -3.74 38.61
N THR A 11 -77.28 -3.69 39.54
CA THR A 11 -76.77 -2.45 40.12
C THR A 11 -75.91 -1.76 39.10
N ARG A 12 -76.36 -0.59 38.64
CA ARG A 12 -75.67 0.31 37.74
C ARG A 12 -74.54 0.98 38.52
N THR A 13 -73.28 0.57 38.28
CA THR A 13 -72.11 1.23 38.83
C THR A 13 -71.96 2.57 38.15
N GLU A 14 -72.25 3.64 38.88
CA GLU A 14 -71.92 4.98 38.45
C GLU A 14 -70.39 5.11 38.36
N ARG A 15 -69.89 5.33 37.15
CA ARG A 15 -68.50 5.66 36.91
C ARG A 15 -68.24 7.07 37.40
N ASP A 16 -67.48 7.15 38.49
CA ASP A 16 -67.04 8.40 39.05
C ASP A 16 -65.98 9.05 38.13
N TRP A 17 -66.42 10.05 37.38
CA TRP A 17 -65.59 10.78 36.40
C TRP A 17 -64.72 11.84 37.07
N THR A 18 -64.84 12.06 38.37
CA THR A 18 -64.15 13.15 39.07
C THR A 18 -62.79 12.75 39.65
N ALA A 19 -62.47 11.48 39.74
CA ALA A 19 -61.20 10.99 40.26
C ALA A 19 -60.01 11.06 39.30
N ARG A 20 -60.26 11.28 37.98
CA ARG A 20 -59.22 11.25 36.94
C ARG A 20 -58.51 12.57 36.66
N THR A 21 -58.97 13.67 37.22
CA THR A 21 -58.45 15.00 36.85
C THR A 21 -57.32 15.51 37.72
N ARG A 22 -57.00 14.89 38.85
CA ARG A 22 -55.88 15.33 39.70
C ARG A 22 -54.53 14.78 39.34
N ASP A 23 -54.44 13.57 38.86
CA ASP A 23 -53.15 12.95 38.50
C ASP A 23 -52.60 13.47 37.16
N THR A 24 -53.46 13.86 36.22
CA THR A 24 -53.06 14.43 34.94
C THR A 24 -52.46 15.83 35.06
N ALA A 25 -52.94 16.66 36.02
CA ALA A 25 -52.43 18.01 36.20
C ALA A 25 -51.00 18.04 36.80
N LEU A 26 -50.70 17.13 37.71
CA LEU A 26 -49.38 17.03 38.34
C LEU A 26 -48.33 16.43 37.36
N ASN A 27 -48.74 15.49 36.53
CA ASN A 27 -47.86 14.96 35.47
C ASN A 27 -47.63 15.95 34.36
N ALA A 28 -48.59 16.77 34.00
CA ALA A 28 -48.43 17.85 32.98
C ALA A 28 -47.45 18.95 33.43
N LEU A 29 -47.46 19.30 34.73
CA LEU A 29 -46.51 20.27 35.27
C LEU A 29 -45.08 19.75 35.36
N ARG A 30 -44.89 18.47 35.61
CA ARG A 30 -43.55 17.84 35.56
C ARG A 30 -43.03 17.71 34.16
N TYR A 31 -43.88 17.42 33.17
CA TYR A 31 -43.54 17.35 31.76
C TYR A 31 -43.19 18.73 31.17
N SER A 32 -43.93 19.78 31.57
CA SER A 32 -43.63 21.15 31.12
C SER A 32 -42.28 21.65 31.65
N ARG A 33 -41.90 21.36 32.89
CA ARG A 33 -40.56 21.71 33.42
C ARG A 33 -39.45 20.92 32.74
N PHE A 34 -39.67 19.64 32.44
CA PHE A 34 -38.73 18.80 31.72
C PHE A 34 -38.48 19.31 30.29
N VAL A 35 -39.56 19.68 29.58
CA VAL A 35 -39.47 20.25 28.23
C VAL A 35 -38.76 21.61 28.23
N THR A 36 -39.00 22.46 29.24
CA THR A 36 -38.34 23.77 29.35
C THR A 36 -36.86 23.64 29.66
N VAL A 37 -36.47 22.67 30.51
CA VAL A 37 -35.06 22.36 30.80
C VAL A 37 -34.40 21.75 29.57
N MET A 38 -35.06 20.81 28.88
CA MET A 38 -34.53 20.16 27.68
C MET A 38 -34.34 21.17 26.53
N LYS A 39 -35.24 22.14 26.34
CA LYS A 39 -35.08 23.24 25.36
C LYS A 39 -33.85 24.11 25.62
N ARG A 40 -33.37 24.21 26.85
CA ARG A 40 -32.15 24.97 27.17
C ARG A 40 -30.90 24.09 27.20
N VAL A 41 -31.01 22.88 27.67
CA VAL A 41 -29.87 21.94 27.76
C VAL A 41 -29.44 21.45 26.38
N LEU A 42 -30.38 21.14 25.48
CA LEU A 42 -30.08 20.62 24.15
C LEU A 42 -29.22 21.57 23.28
N PRO A 43 -29.53 22.87 23.16
CA PRO A 43 -28.67 23.76 22.38
C PRO A 43 -27.33 24.01 23.06
N ILE A 44 -27.27 24.04 24.40
CA ILE A 44 -26.02 24.21 25.13
C ILE A 44 -25.12 22.99 24.94
N SER A 45 -25.67 21.77 25.03
CA SER A 45 -24.90 20.53 24.79
C SER A 45 -24.45 20.41 23.34
N ALA A 46 -25.29 20.80 22.38
CA ALA A 46 -24.91 20.85 20.97
C ALA A 46 -23.79 21.85 20.72
N GLY A 47 -23.88 23.04 21.30
CA GLY A 47 -22.82 24.06 21.22
C GLY A 47 -21.50 23.60 21.82
N LEU A 48 -21.55 22.90 22.98
CA LEU A 48 -20.38 22.36 23.65
C LEU A 48 -19.74 21.23 22.83
N LEU A 49 -20.54 20.40 22.16
CA LEU A 49 -20.08 19.35 21.28
C LEU A 49 -19.40 19.91 20.03
N ILE A 50 -19.98 20.94 19.43
CA ILE A 50 -19.38 21.65 18.29
C ILE A 50 -18.07 22.31 18.71
N ALA A 51 -18.03 22.97 19.88
CA ALA A 51 -16.82 23.58 20.41
C ALA A 51 -15.73 22.53 20.71
N ALA A 52 -16.11 21.36 21.24
CA ALA A 52 -15.18 20.24 21.49
C ALA A 52 -14.62 19.66 20.17
N VAL A 53 -15.45 19.52 19.14
CA VAL A 53 -15.01 19.07 17.80
C VAL A 53 -14.10 20.11 17.15
N MET A 54 -14.43 21.39 17.27
CA MET A 54 -13.55 22.46 16.79
C MET A 54 -12.23 22.51 17.54
N ALA A 55 -12.24 22.42 18.87
CA ALA A 55 -11.03 22.35 19.67
C ALA A 55 -10.17 21.11 19.33
N TYR A 56 -10.81 19.96 19.11
CA TYR A 56 -10.14 18.76 18.66
C TYR A 56 -9.56 18.89 17.24
N SER A 57 -10.24 19.64 16.36
CA SER A 57 -9.76 19.90 14.99
C SER A 57 -8.62 20.93 14.95
N LEU A 58 -8.60 21.88 15.89
CA LEU A 58 -7.54 22.89 16.03
C LEU A 58 -6.36 22.43 16.89
N MET A 59 -6.50 21.33 17.64
CA MET A 59 -5.35 20.70 18.28
C MET A 59 -4.42 20.24 17.18
N PRO A 60 -3.16 20.76 17.14
CA PRO A 60 -2.17 20.19 16.24
C PRO A 60 -2.10 18.71 16.59
N ARG A 61 -2.51 17.86 15.64
CA ARG A 61 -2.27 16.44 15.76
C ARG A 61 -0.77 16.30 15.88
N GLN A 62 -0.28 16.20 17.10
CA GLN A 62 0.97 15.52 17.31
C GLN A 62 0.71 14.15 16.67
N SER A 63 1.13 14.04 15.41
CA SER A 63 1.31 12.76 14.80
C SER A 63 2.16 12.01 15.82
N GLU A 64 1.56 11.13 16.62
CA GLU A 64 2.32 10.02 17.16
C GLU A 64 2.98 9.42 15.94
N ARG A 65 4.20 9.90 15.72
CA ARG A 65 5.14 9.19 14.87
C ARG A 65 5.16 7.83 15.53
N LEU A 66 4.43 6.88 14.93
CA LEU A 66 4.71 5.49 15.12
C LEU A 66 6.23 5.43 15.16
N LYS A 67 6.78 5.18 16.33
CA LYS A 67 8.18 4.81 16.48
C LYS A 67 8.27 3.45 15.81
N LEU A 68 8.29 3.48 14.49
CA LEU A 68 8.95 2.43 13.76
C LEU A 68 10.35 2.39 14.38
N PRO A 69 10.87 1.23 14.77
CA PRO A 69 12.26 1.13 15.18
C PRO A 69 13.08 1.62 14.00
N THR A 70 13.42 2.90 14.01
CA THR A 70 14.45 3.47 13.15
C THR A 70 15.75 2.90 13.69
N GLN A 71 16.10 1.72 13.19
CA GLN A 71 17.46 1.25 13.26
C GLN A 71 18.30 2.28 12.49
N ASP A 72 19.03 3.05 13.29
CA ASP A 72 20.14 3.90 12.91
C ASP A 72 19.97 4.80 11.68
N VAL A 73 19.37 5.99 11.91
CA VAL A 73 19.69 7.15 11.10
C VAL A 73 21.06 7.65 11.56
N GLY A 74 22.11 7.11 10.97
CA GLY A 74 23.46 7.64 11.16
C GLY A 74 23.57 8.95 10.41
N GLU A 75 23.58 10.08 11.13
CA GLU A 75 24.09 11.33 10.59
C GLU A 75 25.57 11.15 10.27
N ILE A 76 25.88 10.85 9.02
CA ILE A 76 27.25 10.95 8.50
C ILE A 76 27.18 12.02 7.40
N ASN A 77 27.77 13.19 7.71
CA ASN A 77 28.07 14.26 6.78
C ASN A 77 26.92 14.90 6.00
N ASN A 78 25.87 15.38 6.67
CA ASN A 78 24.77 16.12 6.03
C ASN A 78 24.05 15.36 4.87
N ASP A 79 24.44 14.12 4.61
CA ASP A 79 23.81 13.25 3.63
C ASP A 79 22.74 12.40 4.32
N LEU A 80 21.49 12.53 3.89
CA LEU A 80 20.40 11.66 4.34
C LEU A 80 20.66 10.24 3.86
N THR A 81 21.20 9.40 4.73
CA THR A 81 21.45 7.98 4.46
C THR A 81 20.32 7.14 5.04
N MET A 82 19.68 6.35 4.22
CA MET A 82 18.72 5.34 4.63
C MET A 82 19.40 3.98 4.69
N THR A 83 19.24 3.27 5.80
CA THR A 83 19.73 1.90 5.97
C THR A 83 18.63 0.92 5.60
N LYS A 84 18.94 -0.07 4.77
CA LYS A 84 18.04 -1.11 4.29
C LYS A 84 16.71 -0.56 3.71
N PRO A 85 16.78 0.40 2.76
CA PRO A 85 15.59 0.91 2.13
C PRO A 85 14.89 -0.22 1.36
N ARG A 86 13.55 -0.19 1.39
CA ARG A 86 12.71 -1.15 0.68
C ARG A 86 11.63 -0.42 -0.09
N LEU A 87 11.59 -0.64 -1.39
CA LEU A 87 10.56 -0.14 -2.29
C LEU A 87 9.70 -1.31 -2.76
N THR A 88 8.42 -1.23 -2.58
CA THR A 88 7.46 -2.20 -3.10
C THR A 88 6.50 -1.53 -4.06
N GLY A 89 6.10 -2.23 -5.10
CA GLY A 89 5.17 -1.71 -6.09
C GLY A 89 4.60 -2.80 -6.97
N THR A 90 3.82 -2.38 -7.94
CA THR A 90 3.30 -3.23 -9.01
C THR A 90 3.63 -2.61 -10.37
N ASP A 91 3.92 -3.45 -11.34
CA ASP A 91 4.11 -3.00 -12.71
C ASP A 91 2.75 -2.66 -13.37
N LYS A 92 2.78 -2.20 -14.63
CA LYS A 92 1.55 -1.86 -15.38
C LYS A 92 0.63 -3.05 -15.64
N LYS A 93 1.14 -4.27 -15.49
CA LYS A 93 0.38 -5.53 -15.66
C LYS A 93 -0.14 -6.07 -14.31
N GLY A 94 0.15 -5.37 -13.19
CA GLY A 94 -0.27 -5.78 -11.85
C GLY A 94 0.69 -6.75 -11.16
N ASN A 95 1.85 -7.06 -11.75
CA ASN A 95 2.83 -7.96 -11.14
C ASN A 95 3.59 -7.24 -10.04
N PRO A 96 3.71 -7.82 -8.83
CA PRO A 96 4.41 -7.20 -7.74
C PRO A 96 5.93 -7.22 -7.97
N PHE A 97 6.60 -6.18 -7.46
CA PHE A 97 8.05 -6.14 -7.37
C PHE A 97 8.48 -5.58 -6.00
N VAL A 98 9.65 -5.99 -5.58
CA VAL A 98 10.32 -5.51 -4.37
C VAL A 98 11.75 -5.14 -4.74
N ILE A 99 12.19 -3.94 -4.40
CA ILE A 99 13.58 -3.52 -4.56
C ILE A 99 14.10 -3.17 -3.17
N THR A 100 15.23 -3.72 -2.82
CA THR A 100 15.95 -3.48 -1.56
C THR A 100 17.36 -3.01 -1.85
N ALA A 101 17.97 -2.33 -0.89
CA ALA A 101 19.40 -2.04 -0.91
C ALA A 101 19.95 -2.05 0.52
N ASP A 102 21.25 -2.21 0.69
CA ASP A 102 21.88 -2.11 2.02
C ASP A 102 21.87 -0.68 2.54
N ALA A 103 22.09 0.27 1.65
CA ALA A 103 22.03 1.69 1.96
C ALA A 103 21.57 2.50 0.74
N ALA A 104 20.91 3.63 1.01
CA ALA A 104 20.62 4.64 0.02
C ALA A 104 21.08 6.01 0.55
N VAL A 105 21.90 6.68 -0.23
CA VAL A 105 22.39 8.02 0.07
C VAL A 105 21.72 9.00 -0.87
N GLN A 106 20.94 9.91 -0.31
CA GLN A 106 20.22 10.92 -1.09
C GLN A 106 21.19 12.02 -1.55
N ASP A 107 21.02 12.51 -2.78
CA ASP A 107 21.79 13.63 -3.30
C ASP A 107 21.38 14.92 -2.57
N PRO A 108 22.32 15.62 -1.88
CA PRO A 108 22.00 16.87 -1.17
C PRO A 108 21.46 17.97 -2.10
N ALA A 109 21.88 17.98 -3.35
CA ALA A 109 21.44 18.97 -4.35
C ALA A 109 20.07 18.64 -4.95
N ASN A 110 19.67 17.37 -4.93
CA ASN A 110 18.39 16.93 -5.50
C ASN A 110 17.84 15.72 -4.74
N VAL A 111 16.88 15.99 -3.86
CA VAL A 111 16.23 14.98 -3.01
C VAL A 111 15.52 13.85 -3.80
N ARG A 112 15.35 14.01 -5.11
CA ARG A 112 14.76 13.00 -5.99
C ARG A 112 15.79 12.09 -6.65
N ARG A 113 17.07 12.23 -6.27
CA ARG A 113 18.18 11.38 -6.68
C ARG A 113 18.76 10.67 -5.49
N ALA A 114 19.16 9.42 -5.68
CA ALA A 114 19.83 8.65 -4.65
C ALA A 114 20.81 7.65 -5.25
N THR A 115 21.92 7.45 -4.55
CA THR A 115 22.88 6.37 -4.80
C THR A 115 22.54 5.20 -3.88
N LEU A 116 22.44 4.00 -4.45
CA LEU A 116 22.11 2.76 -3.76
C LEU A 116 23.34 1.88 -3.67
N LYS A 117 23.52 1.20 -2.56
CA LYS A 117 24.59 0.18 -2.36
C LYS A 117 23.93 -1.18 -2.22
N THR A 118 24.48 -2.18 -2.89
CA THR A 118 24.02 -3.57 -2.86
C THR A 118 22.51 -3.64 -3.16
N VAL A 119 22.18 -3.44 -4.43
CA VAL A 119 20.78 -3.44 -4.89
C VAL A 119 20.34 -4.88 -5.15
N GLU A 120 19.18 -5.23 -4.65
CA GLU A 120 18.49 -6.48 -4.94
C GLU A 120 17.06 -6.19 -5.36
N ALA A 121 16.62 -6.79 -6.46
CA ALA A 121 15.28 -6.61 -6.99
C ALA A 121 14.62 -7.96 -7.24
N ASP A 122 13.50 -8.21 -6.58
CA ASP A 122 12.64 -9.36 -6.79
C ASP A 122 11.42 -8.94 -7.61
N LEU A 123 11.24 -9.56 -8.75
CA LEU A 123 10.13 -9.30 -9.64
C LEU A 123 9.29 -10.56 -9.84
N THR A 124 8.00 -10.45 -9.65
CA THR A 124 7.09 -11.51 -10.07
C THR A 124 6.70 -11.26 -11.52
N LEU A 125 6.77 -12.28 -12.34
CA LEU A 125 6.40 -12.27 -13.74
C LEU A 125 5.03 -12.94 -13.94
N GLU A 126 4.51 -12.88 -15.16
CA GLU A 126 3.28 -13.61 -15.54
C GLU A 126 3.43 -15.12 -15.26
N LYS A 127 2.33 -15.80 -14.92
CA LYS A 127 2.28 -17.21 -14.54
C LYS A 127 3.07 -17.56 -13.27
N ASN A 128 3.15 -16.59 -12.34
CA ASN A 128 3.82 -16.75 -11.03
C ASN A 128 5.31 -17.13 -11.12
N ARG A 129 5.96 -16.80 -12.22
CA ARG A 129 7.42 -16.91 -12.34
C ARG A 129 8.09 -15.76 -11.59
N TRP A 130 9.29 -16.00 -11.09
CA TRP A 130 10.06 -14.96 -10.42
C TRP A 130 11.39 -14.70 -11.13
N LEU A 131 11.88 -13.50 -10.94
CA LEU A 131 13.17 -13.02 -11.42
C LEU A 131 13.81 -12.23 -10.29
N ASN A 132 15.02 -12.61 -9.91
CA ASN A 132 15.85 -11.89 -8.97
C ASN A 132 17.00 -11.24 -9.72
N ALA A 133 17.27 -9.97 -9.44
CA ALA A 133 18.37 -9.21 -10.02
C ALA A 133 19.17 -8.55 -8.91
N THR A 134 20.49 -8.67 -8.95
CA THR A 134 21.41 -8.06 -7.99
C THR A 134 22.43 -7.17 -8.69
N ALA A 135 22.87 -6.09 -8.03
CA ALA A 135 23.92 -5.20 -8.50
C ALA A 135 24.69 -4.59 -7.30
N ALA A 136 25.99 -4.33 -7.46
CA ALA A 136 26.77 -3.72 -6.37
C ALA A 136 26.35 -2.27 -6.11
N HIS A 137 26.03 -1.51 -7.16
CA HIS A 137 25.64 -0.11 -7.04
C HIS A 137 24.44 0.21 -7.93
N GLY A 138 23.66 1.20 -7.51
CA GLY A 138 22.57 1.77 -8.28
C GLY A 138 22.52 3.29 -8.14
N PHE A 139 22.14 3.99 -9.20
CA PHE A 139 21.83 5.40 -9.16
C PHE A 139 20.43 5.62 -9.72
N VAL A 140 19.54 6.14 -8.89
CA VAL A 140 18.14 6.42 -9.25
C VAL A 140 17.92 7.92 -9.43
N ASP A 141 17.28 8.31 -10.53
CA ASP A 141 16.77 9.67 -10.78
C ASP A 141 15.26 9.59 -10.99
N MET A 142 14.51 9.96 -9.96
CA MET A 142 13.04 9.89 -9.99
C MET A 142 12.42 10.93 -10.93
N ASP A 143 13.09 12.04 -11.20
CA ASP A 143 12.61 13.06 -12.15
C ASP A 143 12.62 12.53 -13.56
N LYS A 144 13.72 11.92 -13.95
CA LYS A 144 13.87 11.26 -15.24
C LYS A 144 13.12 9.94 -15.31
N GLY A 145 12.95 9.26 -14.17
CA GLY A 145 12.43 7.90 -14.09
C GLY A 145 13.47 6.90 -14.63
N SER A 146 14.75 7.11 -14.30
CA SER A 146 15.85 6.26 -14.72
C SER A 146 16.57 5.63 -13.51
N LEU A 147 17.11 4.44 -13.76
CA LEU A 147 17.94 3.72 -12.81
C LEU A 147 19.16 3.20 -13.59
N ALA A 148 20.35 3.60 -13.16
CA ALA A 148 21.60 3.04 -13.65
C ALA A 148 22.13 2.04 -12.62
N LEU A 149 22.53 0.86 -13.08
CA LEU A 149 23.11 -0.20 -12.25
C LEU A 149 24.54 -0.47 -12.71
N ASP A 150 25.45 -0.69 -11.79
CA ASP A 150 26.84 -1.03 -12.10
C ASP A 150 27.51 -1.92 -11.01
N GLY A 151 28.75 -2.32 -11.29
CA GLY A 151 29.55 -3.11 -10.37
C GLY A 151 29.26 -4.61 -10.40
N GLY A 152 28.78 -5.10 -11.53
CA GLY A 152 28.44 -6.53 -11.70
C GLY A 152 26.96 -6.76 -11.40
N ILE A 153 26.22 -7.08 -12.46
CA ILE A 153 24.79 -7.35 -12.40
C ILE A 153 24.61 -8.83 -12.67
N ALA A 154 23.89 -9.53 -11.80
CA ALA A 154 23.46 -10.89 -11.99
C ALA A 154 21.94 -10.97 -11.94
N VAL A 155 21.36 -11.68 -12.89
CA VAL A 155 19.92 -11.91 -12.98
C VAL A 155 19.65 -13.40 -13.02
N TYR A 156 18.74 -13.85 -12.15
CA TYR A 156 18.34 -15.25 -12.02
C TYR A 156 16.83 -15.39 -12.21
N SER A 157 16.40 -16.46 -12.86
CA SER A 157 14.99 -16.79 -12.97
C SER A 157 14.69 -18.20 -12.48
N ASP A 158 13.45 -18.45 -12.09
CA ASP A 158 12.96 -19.78 -11.69
C ASP A 158 12.97 -20.82 -12.81
N ASP A 159 13.01 -20.36 -14.07
CA ASP A 159 13.17 -21.23 -15.24
C ASP A 159 14.63 -21.69 -15.43
N GLY A 160 15.55 -21.34 -14.53
CA GLY A 160 16.96 -21.72 -14.57
C GLY A 160 17.80 -20.90 -15.56
N TYR A 161 17.34 -19.71 -15.95
CA TYR A 161 18.16 -18.78 -16.72
C TYR A 161 18.95 -17.87 -15.79
N GLU A 162 20.20 -17.66 -16.14
CA GLU A 162 21.13 -16.75 -15.48
C GLU A 162 21.77 -15.82 -16.51
N LEU A 163 21.87 -14.53 -16.15
CA LEU A 163 22.44 -13.52 -17.02
C LEU A 163 23.38 -12.62 -16.21
N HIS A 164 24.56 -12.33 -16.76
CA HIS A 164 25.56 -11.46 -16.16
C HIS A 164 25.93 -10.33 -17.10
N THR A 165 26.08 -9.13 -16.56
CA THR A 165 26.64 -7.96 -17.23
C THR A 165 27.29 -7.05 -16.19
N THR A 166 28.08 -6.09 -16.61
CA THR A 166 28.74 -5.14 -15.68
C THR A 166 27.94 -3.88 -15.47
N ARG A 167 27.10 -3.48 -16.44
CA ARG A 167 26.31 -2.25 -16.40
C ARG A 167 24.96 -2.41 -17.10
N ALA A 168 23.94 -1.77 -16.55
CA ALA A 168 22.64 -1.64 -17.18
C ALA A 168 21.99 -0.28 -16.87
N ASP A 169 21.40 0.34 -17.89
CA ASP A 169 20.60 1.54 -17.78
C ASP A 169 19.12 1.18 -18.00
N VAL A 170 18.27 1.57 -17.06
CA VAL A 170 16.84 1.24 -17.04
C VAL A 170 16.01 2.50 -17.15
N ASP A 171 15.16 2.61 -18.15
CA ASP A 171 14.08 3.60 -18.23
C ASP A 171 12.82 3.01 -17.62
N LEU A 172 12.53 3.38 -16.38
CA LEU A 172 11.40 2.88 -15.59
C LEU A 172 10.04 3.29 -16.21
N LYS A 173 10.00 4.43 -16.90
CA LYS A 173 8.78 4.95 -17.55
C LYS A 173 8.46 4.17 -18.82
N LYS A 174 9.48 3.86 -19.62
CA LYS A 174 9.33 3.13 -20.87
C LYS A 174 9.41 1.61 -20.70
N GLY A 175 9.99 1.12 -19.61
CA GLY A 175 10.27 -0.30 -19.41
C GLY A 175 11.36 -0.81 -20.35
N LEU A 176 12.34 0.05 -20.64
CA LEU A 176 13.45 -0.23 -21.54
C LEU A 176 14.72 -0.45 -20.71
N PHE A 177 15.41 -1.57 -20.96
CA PHE A 177 16.67 -1.95 -20.32
C PHE A 177 17.76 -1.99 -21.37
N LYS A 178 18.87 -1.31 -21.13
CA LYS A 178 20.03 -1.28 -22.01
C LYS A 178 21.27 -1.67 -21.25
N GLY A 179 22.01 -2.63 -21.77
CA GLY A 179 23.34 -2.98 -21.27
C GLY A 179 24.37 -2.63 -22.34
N PRO A 180 25.14 -1.54 -22.15
CA PRO A 180 26.12 -1.07 -23.15
C PRO A 180 27.41 -1.93 -23.14
N GLU A 181 27.50 -2.88 -22.22
CA GLU A 181 28.68 -3.73 -22.04
C GLU A 181 28.37 -5.20 -22.23
N THR A 182 29.42 -6.03 -22.30
CA THR A 182 29.28 -7.46 -22.55
C THR A 182 28.25 -8.10 -21.62
N VAL A 183 27.35 -8.84 -22.23
CA VAL A 183 26.38 -9.69 -21.56
C VAL A 183 26.67 -11.15 -21.83
N THR A 184 26.63 -11.96 -20.79
CA THR A 184 26.70 -13.44 -20.88
C THR A 184 25.47 -14.01 -20.22
N GLY A 185 24.94 -15.09 -20.79
CA GLY A 185 23.80 -15.78 -20.23
C GLY A 185 23.90 -17.27 -20.45
N HIS A 186 23.34 -18.02 -19.53
CA HIS A 186 23.16 -19.45 -19.70
C HIS A 186 21.81 -19.91 -19.10
N GLY A 187 21.39 -21.07 -19.55
CA GLY A 187 20.14 -21.66 -19.09
C GLY A 187 19.86 -22.99 -19.78
N PRO A 188 18.67 -23.56 -19.56
CA PRO A 188 18.32 -24.87 -20.11
C PRO A 188 18.34 -24.94 -21.62
N ALA A 189 18.11 -23.82 -22.31
CA ALA A 189 18.10 -23.74 -23.78
C ALA A 189 19.49 -23.57 -24.38
N GLY A 190 20.52 -23.19 -23.60
CA GLY A 190 21.86 -22.96 -24.13
C GLY A 190 22.60 -21.84 -23.43
N THR A 191 23.60 -21.31 -24.12
CA THR A 191 24.41 -20.15 -23.66
C THR A 191 24.37 -19.05 -24.69
N LEU A 192 24.52 -17.80 -24.22
CA LEU A 192 24.62 -16.63 -25.09
C LEU A 192 25.73 -15.70 -24.59
N ARG A 193 26.33 -14.98 -25.54
CA ARG A 193 27.25 -13.86 -25.30
C ARG A 193 27.01 -12.80 -26.37
N ALA A 194 27.03 -11.53 -25.96
CA ALA A 194 26.99 -10.40 -26.87
C ALA A 194 27.75 -9.22 -26.26
N ASP A 195 28.10 -8.21 -27.06
CA ASP A 195 28.80 -7.02 -26.57
C ASP A 195 27.83 -6.04 -25.88
N SER A 196 26.56 -6.03 -26.29
CA SER A 196 25.53 -5.21 -25.67
C SER A 196 24.14 -5.82 -25.88
N PHE A 197 23.17 -5.33 -25.09
CA PHE A 197 21.77 -5.74 -25.22
C PHE A 197 20.80 -4.58 -25.04
N GLU A 198 19.62 -4.72 -25.61
CA GLU A 198 18.46 -3.88 -25.36
C GLU A 198 17.22 -4.75 -25.20
N LEU A 199 16.52 -4.61 -24.05
CA LEU A 199 15.29 -5.33 -23.75
C LEU A 199 14.13 -4.34 -23.60
N ASP A 200 13.13 -4.42 -24.47
CA ASP A 200 11.86 -3.71 -24.31
C ASP A 200 10.81 -4.65 -23.67
N ARG A 201 10.48 -4.42 -22.41
CA ARG A 201 9.48 -5.21 -21.68
C ARG A 201 8.06 -5.06 -22.22
N ARG A 202 7.75 -4.00 -22.95
CA ARG A 202 6.40 -3.80 -23.49
C ARG A 202 6.14 -4.71 -24.68
N THR A 203 7.17 -4.89 -25.52
CA THR A 203 7.12 -5.76 -26.69
C THR A 203 7.67 -7.15 -26.40
N ASN A 204 8.29 -7.39 -25.22
CA ASN A 204 9.07 -8.58 -24.86
C ASN A 204 10.15 -8.89 -25.90
N GLN A 205 10.76 -7.86 -26.46
CA GLN A 205 11.78 -8.00 -27.47
C GLN A 205 13.17 -7.79 -26.85
N LEU A 206 14.06 -8.77 -27.03
CA LEU A 206 15.47 -8.70 -26.67
C LEU A 206 16.28 -8.57 -27.97
N VAL A 207 17.10 -7.53 -28.07
CA VAL A 207 18.03 -7.30 -29.15
C VAL A 207 19.45 -7.44 -28.61
N LEU A 208 20.26 -8.26 -29.23
CA LEU A 208 21.67 -8.47 -28.90
C LEU A 208 22.51 -7.89 -30.00
N VAL A 209 23.57 -7.15 -29.67
CA VAL A 209 24.41 -6.45 -30.62
C VAL A 209 25.88 -6.72 -30.34
N GLY A 210 26.66 -6.89 -31.40
CA GLY A 210 28.12 -7.06 -31.41
C GLY A 210 28.55 -8.47 -30.95
N HIS A 211 29.41 -9.11 -31.73
CA HIS A 211 30.03 -10.43 -31.47
C HIS A 211 29.11 -11.45 -30.81
N VAL A 212 27.85 -11.54 -31.31
CA VAL A 212 26.84 -12.42 -30.75
C VAL A 212 27.23 -13.87 -30.97
N GLN A 213 27.37 -14.61 -29.89
CA GLN A 213 27.63 -16.04 -29.87
C GLN A 213 26.49 -16.71 -29.12
N MET A 214 25.84 -17.70 -29.74
CA MET A 214 24.78 -18.49 -29.13
C MET A 214 25.03 -19.97 -29.37
N SER A 215 25.01 -20.75 -28.30
CA SER A 215 25.04 -22.19 -28.36
C SER A 215 23.71 -22.74 -27.85
N ILE A 216 22.99 -23.44 -28.70
CA ILE A 216 21.68 -24.02 -28.36
C ILE A 216 21.89 -25.48 -28.04
N TYR A 217 21.42 -25.92 -26.87
CA TYR A 217 21.40 -27.32 -26.52
C TYR A 217 20.18 -27.98 -27.18
N PRO A 218 20.37 -29.06 -27.97
CA PRO A 218 19.23 -29.77 -28.52
C PRO A 218 18.46 -30.43 -27.34
N GLY A 219 17.39 -29.75 -26.93
CA GLY A 219 16.48 -30.32 -25.93
C GLY A 219 15.75 -31.48 -26.52
N GLU A 220 15.50 -32.53 -25.73
CA GLU A 220 14.56 -33.59 -26.11
C GLU A 220 13.21 -32.90 -26.41
N VAL A 221 12.84 -32.88 -27.69
CA VAL A 221 11.48 -32.48 -28.12
C VAL A 221 10.55 -33.55 -27.56
N LYS A 222 9.98 -33.31 -26.36
CA LYS A 222 8.85 -34.10 -25.91
C LYS A 222 7.69 -33.79 -26.82
N THR A 223 7.58 -34.54 -27.91
CA THR A 223 6.39 -34.59 -28.74
C THR A 223 5.24 -35.08 -27.86
N LYS A 224 4.26 -34.22 -27.66
CA LYS A 224 3.05 -34.50 -26.89
C LYS A 224 1.91 -34.73 -27.88
#